data_9fa638f51c7f28e6e67958b97f4ae125
#
_entry.id   9fa638f51c7f28e6e67958b97f4ae125
#
_cell.length_a   1.000
_cell.length_b   1.000
_cell.length_c   1.000
_cell.angle_alpha   90.00
_cell.angle_beta   90.00
_cell.angle_gamma   90.00
#
_symmetry.space_group_name_H-M   'P 1'
#
loop_
_entity.id
_entity.type
_entity.pdbx_description
1 polymer ?
#
loop_
_entity_poly.entity_id
_entity_poly.type
_entity_poly.pdbx_seq_one_letter_code
_entity_poly.pdbx_strand_id
1 'polypeptide(L)'
;MKTLEVVKLYKKFNNVEVLKGVSFNLNQGEVISIIGSSGSGKTTLLRCLNFLELADEGEIYLDNKVLFDGIVDKKLTYNQLAKKRQPFGLVFQNFNLFPHYNVFQNVTLAPYMDLKRKCEEYRKEIFSEINPIDKDAIERQKEKIKKYKVIKKEIIFEKCLEIKKQIEGEKRKYSDANKELVESLKLKTKLMKSSLSDVKKQNDFEEIKSIQETYTNDKAINAQRRKTLRDKFNSTISALKDKLKEENTKARNNEIDDERRERIKACDEKIKRYLKKIYELKQVKSKYQEDILKGKAEKTKDNKPQITAKIKEIKNSEKKRKQELNEELKAKKKEFADGIKTQAESIIARVGLREKLKAYPCELSGGQQQRVAIARALAMSPDILCFDEPTSALDPELTNEVLQVIKDLKKDNITMIVVTHEMEFAKSVSDRVIFMADGVIEEEGTPTEVFENPKSTKLKQFLSKALD
;
A
#
# COMPACT_ATOMS: atom_id res chain seq x y z
N MET A 1 6.22 3.18 17.80
CA MET A 1 7.24 2.86 16.78
C MET A 1 6.51 2.55 15.49
N LYS A 2 6.89 3.18 14.38
CA LYS A 2 6.32 2.86 13.07
C LYS A 2 6.83 1.49 12.64
N THR A 3 5.94 0.56 12.34
CA THR A 3 6.29 -0.81 11.96
C THR A 3 5.56 -1.17 10.68
N LEU A 4 6.30 -1.66 9.69
CA LEU A 4 5.70 -2.31 8.51
C LEU A 4 5.52 -3.78 8.84
N GLU A 5 4.34 -4.31 8.56
CA GLU A 5 4.06 -5.75 8.65
C GLU A 5 3.46 -6.21 7.32
N VAL A 6 4.03 -7.24 6.76
CA VAL A 6 3.60 -7.89 5.52
C VAL A 6 3.11 -9.28 5.88
N VAL A 7 1.87 -9.61 5.52
CA VAL A 7 1.22 -10.86 5.90
C VAL A 7 0.77 -11.61 4.66
N LYS A 8 1.39 -12.76 4.42
CA LYS A 8 1.01 -13.73 3.36
C LYS A 8 0.79 -13.09 2.00
N LEU A 9 1.76 -12.34 1.51
CA LEU A 9 1.67 -11.64 0.24
C LEU A 9 1.84 -12.63 -0.92
N TYR A 10 0.86 -12.70 -1.81
CA TYR A 10 0.87 -13.51 -3.04
C TYR A 10 0.83 -12.64 -4.27
N LYS A 11 1.60 -13.03 -5.29
CA LYS A 11 1.57 -12.38 -6.60
C LYS A 11 1.77 -13.38 -7.71
N LYS A 12 0.90 -13.32 -8.73
CA LYS A 12 0.97 -14.13 -9.95
C LYS A 12 1.07 -13.21 -11.17
N PHE A 13 1.82 -13.63 -12.17
CA PHE A 13 1.80 -13.05 -13.50
C PHE A 13 1.39 -14.15 -14.49
N ASN A 14 0.28 -13.92 -15.17
CA ASN A 14 -0.39 -14.95 -15.97
C ASN A 14 -0.68 -16.20 -15.10
N ASN A 15 0.00 -17.32 -15.32
CA ASN A 15 -0.19 -18.54 -14.53
C ASN A 15 1.03 -18.88 -13.64
N VAL A 16 2.02 -17.97 -13.55
CA VAL A 16 3.24 -18.19 -12.76
C VAL A 16 3.11 -17.48 -11.43
N GLU A 17 3.18 -18.23 -10.33
CA GLU A 17 3.26 -17.68 -8.98
C GLU A 17 4.67 -17.19 -8.68
N VAL A 18 4.82 -15.87 -8.52
CA VAL A 18 6.10 -15.22 -8.23
C VAL A 18 6.30 -14.98 -6.74
N LEU A 19 5.24 -14.60 -6.02
CA LEU A 19 5.25 -14.53 -4.55
C LEU A 19 4.25 -15.54 -4.00
N LYS A 20 4.67 -16.32 -3.00
CA LYS A 20 3.93 -17.47 -2.48
C LYS A 20 3.72 -17.38 -0.96
N GLY A 21 3.08 -16.29 -0.51
CA GLY A 21 2.75 -16.09 0.89
C GLY A 21 3.89 -15.49 1.72
N VAL A 22 4.61 -14.53 1.14
CA VAL A 22 5.71 -13.81 1.79
C VAL A 22 5.19 -13.04 3.00
N SER A 23 5.82 -13.23 4.17
CA SER A 23 5.48 -12.56 5.42
C SER A 23 6.74 -12.13 6.15
N PHE A 24 6.84 -10.87 6.54
CA PHE A 24 7.91 -10.32 7.37
C PHE A 24 7.46 -9.01 8.00
N ASN A 25 8.23 -8.52 8.96
CA ASN A 25 8.03 -7.21 9.57
C ASN A 25 9.29 -6.35 9.41
N LEU A 26 9.17 -5.03 9.59
CA LEU A 26 10.27 -4.08 9.56
C LEU A 26 10.00 -3.01 10.60
N ASN A 27 10.94 -2.80 11.51
CA ASN A 27 10.85 -1.80 12.56
C ASN A 27 11.39 -0.44 12.10
N GLN A 28 11.00 0.62 12.78
CA GLN A 28 11.51 1.95 12.49
C GLN A 28 13.04 2.01 12.73
N GLY A 29 13.77 2.54 11.75
CA GLY A 29 15.23 2.65 11.78
C GLY A 29 15.97 1.36 11.44
N GLU A 30 15.23 0.24 11.25
CA GLU A 30 15.82 -1.04 10.85
C GLU A 30 16.16 -1.06 9.36
N VAL A 31 17.23 -1.74 9.02
CA VAL A 31 17.67 -2.00 7.65
C VAL A 31 17.58 -3.49 7.37
N ILE A 32 16.70 -3.87 6.45
CA ILE A 32 16.60 -5.24 5.96
C ILE A 32 17.22 -5.34 4.57
N SER A 33 18.18 -6.26 4.39
CA SER A 33 18.62 -6.67 3.06
C SER A 33 17.90 -7.92 2.61
N ILE A 34 17.43 -7.91 1.35
CA ILE A 34 16.80 -9.05 0.70
C ILE A 34 17.77 -9.58 -0.35
N ILE A 35 18.23 -10.82 -0.16
CA ILE A 35 19.17 -11.50 -1.05
C ILE A 35 18.51 -12.73 -1.68
N GLY A 36 19.08 -13.27 -2.75
CA GLY A 36 18.59 -14.47 -3.42
C GLY A 36 18.87 -14.47 -4.93
N SER A 37 18.66 -15.59 -5.57
CA SER A 37 18.89 -15.77 -7.02
C SER A 37 18.00 -14.85 -7.87
N SER A 38 18.42 -14.62 -9.13
CA SER A 38 17.55 -13.94 -10.10
C SER A 38 16.25 -14.72 -10.28
N GLY A 39 15.13 -14.02 -10.38
CA GLY A 39 13.80 -14.64 -10.48
C GLY A 39 13.18 -15.12 -9.17
N SER A 40 13.84 -15.00 -8.01
CA SER A 40 13.26 -15.40 -6.71
C SER A 40 12.11 -14.52 -6.20
N GLY A 41 11.78 -13.41 -6.88
CA GLY A 41 10.65 -12.54 -6.54
C GLY A 41 11.00 -11.25 -5.80
N LYS A 42 12.28 -10.94 -5.52
CA LYS A 42 12.75 -9.76 -4.76
C LYS A 42 12.21 -8.43 -5.31
N THR A 43 12.46 -8.14 -6.58
CA THR A 43 11.96 -6.93 -7.26
C THR A 43 10.43 -6.88 -7.28
N THR A 44 9.76 -8.03 -7.46
CA THR A 44 8.29 -8.11 -7.42
C THR A 44 7.77 -7.77 -6.03
N LEU A 45 8.42 -8.24 -4.97
CA LEU A 45 8.09 -7.90 -3.59
C LEU A 45 8.21 -6.38 -3.37
N LEU A 46 9.34 -5.76 -3.74
CA LEU A 46 9.49 -4.30 -3.64
C LEU A 46 8.45 -3.53 -4.44
N ARG A 47 8.11 -3.99 -5.65
CA ARG A 47 7.05 -3.36 -6.46
C ARG A 47 5.68 -3.46 -5.82
N CYS A 48 5.37 -4.58 -5.15
CA CYS A 48 4.13 -4.73 -4.39
C CYS A 48 4.09 -3.81 -3.16
N LEU A 49 5.18 -3.67 -2.42
CA LEU A 49 5.28 -2.77 -1.27
C LEU A 49 5.09 -1.30 -1.68
N ASN A 50 5.64 -0.92 -2.83
CA ASN A 50 5.52 0.43 -3.38
C ASN A 50 4.24 0.64 -4.22
N PHE A 51 3.32 -0.34 -4.25
CA PHE A 51 2.09 -0.30 -5.05
C PHE A 51 2.31 0.03 -6.54
N LEU A 52 3.46 -0.32 -7.09
CA LEU A 52 3.70 -0.32 -8.54
C LEU A 52 3.03 -1.53 -9.18
N GLU A 53 3.00 -2.64 -8.44
CA GLU A 53 2.19 -3.82 -8.69
C GLU A 53 1.25 -4.03 -7.51
N LEU A 54 0.03 -4.46 -7.77
CA LEU A 54 -0.87 -4.86 -6.69
C LEU A 54 -0.70 -6.35 -6.43
N ALA A 55 -0.54 -6.71 -5.17
CA ALA A 55 -0.57 -8.10 -4.76
C ALA A 55 -1.97 -8.69 -5.01
N ASP A 56 -2.03 -9.99 -5.29
CA ASP A 56 -3.30 -10.67 -5.57
C ASP A 56 -4.00 -11.06 -4.27
N GLU A 57 -3.21 -11.40 -3.23
CA GLU A 57 -3.69 -11.74 -1.89
C GLU A 57 -2.65 -11.28 -0.84
N GLY A 58 -3.09 -11.20 0.42
CA GLY A 58 -2.27 -10.79 1.56
C GLY A 58 -2.60 -9.40 2.03
N GLU A 59 -1.92 -8.98 3.10
CA GLU A 59 -2.18 -7.71 3.75
C GLU A 59 -0.85 -6.99 4.04
N ILE A 60 -0.87 -5.66 3.96
CA ILE A 60 0.25 -4.80 4.35
C ILE A 60 -0.26 -3.83 5.39
N TYR A 61 0.40 -3.79 6.54
CA TYR A 61 0.11 -2.88 7.64
C TYR A 61 1.26 -1.88 7.81
N LEU A 62 0.90 -0.65 8.13
CA LEU A 62 1.84 0.38 8.56
C LEU A 62 1.29 1.02 9.85
N ASP A 63 2.06 1.01 10.95
CA ASP A 63 1.64 1.49 12.26
C ASP A 63 0.33 0.84 12.75
N ASN A 64 0.21 -0.47 12.61
CA ASN A 64 -0.99 -1.26 12.94
C ASN A 64 -2.26 -0.84 12.15
N LYS A 65 -2.10 -0.06 11.07
CA LYS A 65 -3.20 0.32 10.18
C LYS A 65 -3.09 -0.45 8.87
N VAL A 66 -4.20 -1.03 8.43
CA VAL A 66 -4.25 -1.69 7.12
C VAL A 66 -3.94 -0.67 6.03
N LEU A 67 -2.78 -0.81 5.40
CA LEU A 67 -2.40 -0.03 4.24
C LEU A 67 -2.92 -0.68 2.95
N PHE A 68 -2.90 -2.02 2.89
CA PHE A 68 -3.39 -2.79 1.76
C PHE A 68 -4.04 -4.10 2.23
N ASP A 69 -5.13 -4.47 1.58
CA ASP A 69 -5.83 -5.76 1.74
C ASP A 69 -6.14 -6.29 0.34
N GLY A 70 -5.51 -7.39 -0.06
CA GLY A 70 -5.65 -7.99 -1.39
C GLY A 70 -7.07 -8.43 -1.74
N ILE A 71 -7.97 -8.56 -0.77
CA ILE A 71 -9.39 -8.86 -1.00
C ILE A 71 -10.18 -7.59 -1.33
N VAL A 72 -9.90 -6.51 -0.58
CA VAL A 72 -10.66 -5.25 -0.63
C VAL A 72 -10.12 -4.32 -1.72
N ASP A 73 -8.81 -4.26 -1.88
CA ASP A 73 -8.11 -3.28 -2.71
C ASP A 73 -7.89 -3.72 -4.18
N LYS A 74 -8.71 -4.65 -4.69
CA LYS A 74 -8.59 -5.18 -6.07
C LYS A 74 -8.73 -4.12 -7.17
N LYS A 75 -9.42 -3.02 -6.89
CA LYS A 75 -9.65 -1.92 -7.85
C LYS A 75 -9.43 -0.58 -7.16
N LEU A 76 -8.19 -0.16 -7.07
CA LEU A 76 -7.83 1.15 -6.53
C LEU A 76 -7.83 2.20 -7.65
N THR A 77 -8.39 3.37 -7.35
CA THR A 77 -8.26 4.54 -8.22
C THR A 77 -6.84 5.10 -8.12
N TYR A 78 -6.42 5.86 -9.15
CA TYR A 78 -5.11 6.52 -9.16
C TYR A 78 -4.84 7.34 -7.88
N ASN A 79 -5.83 8.09 -7.40
CA ASN A 79 -5.70 8.90 -6.18
C ASN A 79 -5.54 8.06 -4.90
N GLN A 80 -6.17 6.88 -4.85
CA GLN A 80 -6.00 5.95 -3.73
C GLN A 80 -4.61 5.31 -3.75
N LEU A 81 -4.13 4.90 -4.93
CA LEU A 81 -2.77 4.39 -5.11
C LEU A 81 -1.72 5.44 -4.74
N ALA A 82 -1.89 6.70 -5.19
CA ALA A 82 -0.97 7.78 -4.87
C ALA A 82 -0.84 8.00 -3.35
N LYS A 83 -1.94 7.89 -2.59
CA LYS A 83 -1.92 7.99 -1.13
C LYS A 83 -1.20 6.82 -0.46
N LYS A 84 -1.42 5.58 -0.97
CA LYS A 84 -0.78 4.39 -0.42
C LYS A 84 0.74 4.35 -0.68
N ARG A 85 1.19 5.01 -1.75
CA ARG A 85 2.62 5.15 -2.10
C ARG A 85 3.38 6.17 -1.24
N GLN A 86 2.70 7.13 -0.63
CA GLN A 86 3.35 8.23 0.10
C GLN A 86 4.35 7.78 1.18
N PRO A 87 4.10 6.70 1.96
CA PRO A 87 5.06 6.25 2.96
C PRO A 87 6.34 5.66 2.39
N PHE A 88 6.38 5.32 1.10
CA PHE A 88 7.48 4.62 0.47
C PHE A 88 8.24 5.51 -0.51
N GLY A 89 9.56 5.47 -0.43
CA GLY A 89 10.47 5.96 -1.46
C GLY A 89 11.09 4.77 -2.19
N LEU A 90 11.15 4.80 -3.52
CA LEU A 90 11.76 3.73 -4.30
C LEU A 90 12.92 4.27 -5.13
N VAL A 91 14.07 3.62 -5.01
CA VAL A 91 15.26 3.81 -5.83
C VAL A 91 15.38 2.60 -6.75
N PHE A 92 15.29 2.83 -8.05
CA PHE A 92 15.32 1.79 -9.07
C PHE A 92 16.74 1.36 -9.43
N GLN A 93 16.88 0.17 -9.96
CA GLN A 93 18.11 -0.36 -10.55
C GLN A 93 18.67 0.56 -11.66
N ASN A 94 17.82 0.95 -12.60
CA ASN A 94 18.11 1.99 -13.58
C ASN A 94 17.71 3.32 -12.96
N PHE A 95 18.55 4.32 -13.00
CA PHE A 95 18.40 5.62 -12.32
C PHE A 95 17.07 6.30 -12.59
N ASN A 96 16.45 6.06 -13.76
CA ASN A 96 15.16 6.58 -14.20
C ASN A 96 15.01 8.10 -13.97
N LEU A 97 16.09 8.84 -14.24
CA LEU A 97 16.07 10.29 -14.18
C LEU A 97 15.38 10.85 -15.42
N PHE A 98 14.71 11.99 -15.24
CA PHE A 98 14.16 12.74 -16.35
C PHE A 98 15.31 13.44 -17.12
N PRO A 99 15.59 13.09 -18.37
CA PRO A 99 16.78 13.55 -19.09
C PRO A 99 16.74 15.06 -19.39
N HIS A 100 15.54 15.64 -19.45
CA HIS A 100 15.34 17.08 -19.71
C HIS A 100 15.34 17.94 -18.46
N TYR A 101 15.52 17.33 -17.28
CA TYR A 101 15.61 18.02 -16.00
C TYR A 101 17.00 17.91 -15.42
N ASN A 102 17.51 19.02 -14.89
CA ASN A 102 18.75 19.02 -14.13
C ASN A 102 18.60 18.29 -12.78
N VAL A 103 19.67 18.15 -12.02
CA VAL A 103 19.68 17.50 -10.70
C VAL A 103 18.61 18.09 -9.79
N PHE A 104 18.61 19.42 -9.61
CA PHE A 104 17.66 20.10 -8.75
C PHE A 104 16.22 19.86 -9.16
N GLN A 105 15.91 19.94 -10.46
CA GLN A 105 14.57 19.71 -10.99
C GLN A 105 14.13 18.24 -10.83
N ASN A 106 15.03 17.27 -11.04
CA ASN A 106 14.75 15.87 -10.80
C ASN A 106 14.35 15.61 -9.33
N VAL A 107 15.03 16.22 -8.39
CA VAL A 107 14.81 16.04 -6.94
C VAL A 107 13.53 16.78 -6.50
N THR A 108 13.25 17.96 -7.04
CA THR A 108 12.14 18.80 -6.58
C THR A 108 10.82 18.56 -7.31
N LEU A 109 10.81 17.80 -8.40
CA LEU A 109 9.60 17.60 -9.22
C LEU A 109 8.42 17.06 -8.39
N ALA A 110 8.62 15.96 -7.67
CA ALA A 110 7.57 15.32 -6.89
C ALA A 110 7.09 16.21 -5.72
N PRO A 111 7.95 16.81 -4.90
CA PRO A 111 7.55 17.80 -3.90
C PRO A 111 6.74 18.97 -4.47
N TYR A 112 7.13 19.53 -5.62
CA TYR A 112 6.37 20.62 -6.24
C TYR A 112 5.00 20.16 -6.77
N MET A 113 4.91 18.95 -7.31
CA MET A 113 3.62 18.38 -7.73
C MET A 113 2.69 18.14 -6.53
N ASP A 114 3.21 17.66 -5.41
CA ASP A 114 2.44 17.49 -4.17
C ASP A 114 2.00 18.84 -3.59
N LEU A 115 2.88 19.85 -3.59
CA LEU A 115 2.54 21.21 -3.21
C LEU A 115 1.41 21.77 -4.08
N LYS A 116 1.50 21.60 -5.41
CA LYS A 116 0.45 22.05 -6.33
C LYS A 116 -0.90 21.41 -5.99
N ARG A 117 -0.90 20.08 -5.74
CA ARG A 117 -2.10 19.36 -5.36
C ARG A 117 -2.67 19.85 -4.03
N LYS A 118 -1.83 20.01 -3.00
CA LYS A 118 -2.24 20.57 -1.69
C LYS A 118 -2.79 21.98 -1.80
N CYS A 119 -2.17 22.84 -2.62
CA CYS A 119 -2.67 24.18 -2.88
C CYS A 119 -4.02 24.18 -3.58
N GLU A 120 -4.25 23.25 -4.53
CA GLU A 120 -5.55 23.12 -5.20
C GLU A 120 -6.64 22.60 -4.25
N GLU A 121 -6.32 21.63 -3.38
CA GLU A 121 -7.22 21.13 -2.34
C GLU A 121 -7.58 22.25 -1.35
N TYR A 122 -6.59 22.99 -0.85
CA TYR A 122 -6.79 24.13 0.04
C TYR A 122 -7.59 25.23 -0.63
N ARG A 123 -7.27 25.58 -1.89
CA ARG A 123 -8.06 26.53 -2.68
C ARG A 123 -9.53 26.12 -2.77
N LYS A 124 -9.81 24.86 -3.11
CA LYS A 124 -11.18 24.33 -3.18
C LYS A 124 -11.88 24.42 -1.83
N GLU A 125 -11.20 24.15 -0.75
CA GLU A 125 -11.74 24.21 0.61
C GLU A 125 -12.13 25.64 0.97
N ILE A 126 -11.26 26.62 0.76
CA ILE A 126 -11.50 28.02 1.09
C ILE A 126 -12.51 28.68 0.14
N PHE A 127 -12.42 28.45 -1.19
CA PHE A 127 -13.42 28.98 -2.11
C PHE A 127 -14.82 28.43 -1.82
N SER A 128 -14.93 27.23 -1.23
CA SER A 128 -16.20 26.69 -0.75
C SER A 128 -16.76 27.46 0.45
N GLU A 129 -15.91 28.15 1.20
CA GLU A 129 -16.32 28.96 2.36
C GLU A 129 -16.75 30.38 1.96
N ILE A 130 -16.17 30.91 0.88
CA ILE A 130 -16.42 32.31 0.44
C ILE A 130 -17.61 32.42 -0.51
N ASN A 131 -17.97 31.38 -1.24
CA ASN A 131 -19.10 31.40 -2.17
C ASN A 131 -20.29 30.61 -1.59
N PRO A 132 -21.14 31.26 -0.77
CA PRO A 132 -22.30 30.62 -0.14
C PRO A 132 -23.37 30.16 -1.15
N ILE A 133 -23.24 30.58 -2.42
CA ILE A 133 -24.16 30.24 -3.51
C ILE A 133 -23.68 29.00 -4.29
N ASP A 134 -22.48 28.54 -4.01
CA ASP A 134 -21.93 27.37 -4.70
C ASP A 134 -22.78 26.13 -4.40
N LYS A 135 -23.54 25.68 -5.40
CA LYS A 135 -24.35 24.45 -5.33
C LYS A 135 -23.48 23.26 -4.93
N ASP A 136 -22.22 23.28 -5.34
CA ASP A 136 -21.25 22.21 -5.07
C ASP A 136 -20.77 22.20 -3.61
N ALA A 137 -20.83 23.33 -2.88
CA ALA A 137 -20.46 23.39 -1.46
C ALA A 137 -21.40 22.55 -0.59
N ILE A 138 -22.70 22.63 -0.84
CA ILE A 138 -23.70 21.81 -0.13
C ILE A 138 -23.54 20.34 -0.50
N GLU A 139 -23.29 20.04 -1.77
CA GLU A 139 -23.13 18.66 -2.24
C GLU A 139 -21.86 18.03 -1.64
N ARG A 140 -20.75 18.74 -1.60
CA ARG A 140 -19.51 18.29 -0.90
C ARG A 140 -19.74 17.98 0.59
N GLN A 141 -20.55 18.77 1.31
CA GLN A 141 -20.89 18.46 2.70
C GLN A 141 -21.77 17.21 2.80
N LYS A 142 -22.69 17.01 1.86
CA LYS A 142 -23.51 15.79 1.79
C LYS A 142 -22.69 14.55 1.52
N GLU A 143 -21.68 14.62 0.62
CA GLU A 143 -20.75 13.53 0.37
C GLU A 143 -19.95 13.16 1.62
N LYS A 144 -19.44 14.17 2.36
CA LYS A 144 -18.77 13.94 3.65
C LYS A 144 -19.69 13.23 4.65
N ILE A 145 -20.95 13.64 4.75
CA ILE A 145 -21.94 12.98 5.59
C ILE A 145 -22.19 11.53 5.16
N LYS A 146 -22.32 11.30 3.84
CA LYS A 146 -22.49 9.95 3.27
C LYS A 146 -21.31 9.04 3.65
N LYS A 147 -20.09 9.56 3.54
CA LYS A 147 -18.86 8.85 3.94
C LYS A 147 -18.89 8.46 5.43
N TYR A 148 -19.21 9.41 6.34
CA TYR A 148 -19.26 9.10 7.77
C TYR A 148 -20.41 8.17 8.16
N LYS A 149 -21.53 8.19 7.43
CA LYS A 149 -22.62 7.21 7.62
C LYS A 149 -22.17 5.80 7.22
N VAL A 150 -21.35 5.66 6.17
CA VAL A 150 -20.77 4.36 5.77
C VAL A 150 -19.80 3.88 6.85
N ILE A 151 -18.85 4.73 7.29
CA ILE A 151 -17.90 4.39 8.35
C ILE A 151 -18.63 3.97 9.64
N LYS A 152 -19.67 4.71 10.03
CA LYS A 152 -20.49 4.35 11.19
C LYS A 152 -21.12 2.96 11.05
N LYS A 153 -21.64 2.63 9.86
CA LYS A 153 -22.21 1.31 9.57
C LYS A 153 -21.14 0.21 9.63
N GLU A 154 -19.95 0.48 9.11
CA GLU A 154 -18.81 -0.45 9.18
C GLU A 154 -18.42 -0.73 10.63
N ILE A 155 -18.32 0.30 11.49
CA ILE A 155 -18.02 0.14 12.93
C ILE A 155 -19.10 -0.71 13.64
N ILE A 156 -20.38 -0.47 13.36
CA ILE A 156 -21.49 -1.24 13.96
C ILE A 156 -21.36 -2.73 13.61
N PHE A 157 -21.02 -3.05 12.34
CA PHE A 157 -20.96 -4.42 11.84
C PHE A 157 -19.52 -4.99 11.80
N GLU A 158 -18.56 -4.37 12.49
CA GLU A 158 -17.13 -4.74 12.43
C GLU A 158 -16.92 -6.23 12.78
N LYS A 159 -17.45 -6.70 13.90
CA LYS A 159 -17.38 -8.13 14.29
C LYS A 159 -18.06 -9.06 13.29
N CYS A 160 -19.12 -8.61 12.63
CA CYS A 160 -19.77 -9.38 11.58
C CYS A 160 -18.87 -9.51 10.33
N LEU A 161 -18.08 -8.47 10.01
CA LEU A 161 -17.11 -8.50 8.91
C LEU A 161 -15.94 -9.43 9.24
N GLU A 162 -15.44 -9.42 10.49
CA GLU A 162 -14.41 -10.35 10.95
C GLU A 162 -14.85 -11.81 10.83
N ILE A 163 -16.07 -12.13 11.29
CA ILE A 163 -16.61 -13.50 11.19
C ILE A 163 -16.80 -13.91 9.72
N LYS A 164 -17.22 -13.00 8.83
CA LYS A 164 -17.30 -13.27 7.39
C LYS A 164 -15.93 -13.59 6.79
N LYS A 165 -14.88 -12.84 7.17
CA LYS A 165 -13.50 -13.13 6.76
C LYS A 165 -13.06 -14.51 7.25
N GLN A 166 -13.37 -14.88 8.49
CA GLN A 166 -13.08 -16.21 9.03
C GLN A 166 -13.78 -17.32 8.21
N ILE A 167 -15.06 -17.14 7.87
CA ILE A 167 -15.81 -18.08 7.02
C ILE A 167 -15.13 -18.24 5.66
N GLU A 168 -14.69 -17.16 5.03
CA GLU A 168 -13.99 -17.23 3.75
C GLU A 168 -12.62 -17.92 3.88
N GLY A 169 -11.89 -17.62 4.94
CA GLY A 169 -10.63 -18.30 5.24
C GLY A 169 -10.80 -19.81 5.40
N GLU A 170 -11.81 -20.26 6.15
CA GLU A 170 -12.10 -21.69 6.30
C GLU A 170 -12.53 -22.35 4.98
N LYS A 171 -13.31 -21.66 4.14
CA LYS A 171 -13.65 -22.15 2.80
C LYS A 171 -12.43 -22.38 1.91
N ARG A 172 -11.44 -21.45 1.96
CA ARG A 172 -10.17 -21.59 1.23
C ARG A 172 -9.38 -22.79 1.73
N LYS A 173 -9.15 -22.89 3.07
CA LYS A 173 -8.46 -24.03 3.67
C LYS A 173 -9.07 -25.37 3.26
N TYR A 174 -10.40 -25.45 3.27
CA TYR A 174 -11.11 -26.65 2.82
C TYR A 174 -10.87 -26.94 1.34
N SER A 175 -10.93 -25.92 0.49
CA SER A 175 -10.69 -26.05 -0.96
C SER A 175 -9.30 -26.59 -1.24
N ASP A 176 -8.28 -26.02 -0.58
CA ASP A 176 -6.88 -26.37 -0.78
C ASP A 176 -6.59 -27.80 -0.28
N ALA A 177 -7.04 -28.13 0.94
CA ALA A 177 -6.89 -29.48 1.48
C ALA A 177 -7.63 -30.55 0.65
N ASN A 178 -8.82 -30.23 0.14
CA ASN A 178 -9.55 -31.15 -0.75
C ASN A 178 -8.86 -31.30 -2.10
N LYS A 179 -8.24 -30.24 -2.64
CA LYS A 179 -7.45 -30.29 -3.87
C LYS A 179 -6.22 -31.19 -3.70
N GLU A 180 -5.48 -31.05 -2.61
CA GLU A 180 -4.34 -31.92 -2.29
C GLU A 180 -4.73 -33.39 -2.21
N LEU A 181 -5.85 -33.70 -1.54
CA LEU A 181 -6.36 -35.07 -1.46
C LEU A 181 -6.76 -35.64 -2.84
N VAL A 182 -7.30 -34.79 -3.73
CA VAL A 182 -7.64 -35.20 -5.10
C VAL A 182 -6.38 -35.42 -5.94
N GLU A 183 -5.40 -34.56 -5.82
CA GLU A 183 -4.11 -34.68 -6.54
C GLU A 183 -3.32 -35.91 -6.08
N SER A 184 -3.27 -36.17 -4.77
CA SER A 184 -2.63 -37.38 -4.23
C SER A 184 -3.27 -38.65 -4.77
N LEU A 185 -4.60 -38.70 -4.87
CA LEU A 185 -5.31 -39.84 -5.44
C LEU A 185 -5.05 -39.99 -6.94
N LYS A 186 -4.97 -38.87 -7.70
CA LYS A 186 -4.60 -38.91 -9.12
C LYS A 186 -3.18 -39.49 -9.32
N LEU A 187 -2.22 -39.07 -8.48
CA LEU A 187 -0.86 -39.56 -8.52
C LEU A 187 -0.82 -41.07 -8.24
N LYS A 188 -1.48 -41.51 -7.16
CA LYS A 188 -1.60 -42.94 -6.83
C LYS A 188 -2.25 -43.76 -7.95
N THR A 189 -3.28 -43.20 -8.58
CA THR A 189 -3.94 -43.82 -9.75
C THR A 189 -2.99 -43.96 -10.94
N LYS A 190 -2.12 -42.95 -11.18
CA LYS A 190 -1.12 -42.99 -12.25
C LYS A 190 -0.05 -44.06 -11.97
N LEU A 191 0.47 -44.08 -10.73
CA LEU A 191 1.45 -45.08 -10.29
C LEU A 191 0.90 -46.52 -10.38
N MET A 192 -0.32 -46.74 -9.90
CA MET A 192 -0.96 -48.07 -10.01
C MET A 192 -1.09 -48.53 -11.46
N LYS A 193 -1.50 -47.61 -12.39
CA LYS A 193 -1.61 -47.95 -13.82
C LYS A 193 -0.25 -48.32 -14.43
N SER A 194 0.84 -47.62 -14.06
CA SER A 194 2.20 -47.96 -14.52
C SER A 194 2.65 -49.33 -13.98
N SER A 195 2.51 -49.56 -12.68
CA SER A 195 2.86 -50.84 -12.07
C SER A 195 2.08 -52.02 -12.65
N LEU A 196 0.75 -51.86 -12.88
CA LEU A 196 -0.06 -52.90 -13.54
C LEU A 196 0.36 -53.14 -14.98
N SER A 197 0.84 -52.12 -15.69
CA SER A 197 1.34 -52.30 -17.06
C SER A 197 2.60 -53.18 -17.11
N ASP A 198 3.48 -53.01 -16.12
CA ASP A 198 4.74 -53.71 -16.07
C ASP A 198 4.58 -55.15 -15.61
N VAL A 199 3.76 -55.39 -14.56
CA VAL A 199 3.48 -56.74 -14.03
C VAL A 199 2.65 -57.58 -14.99
N LYS A 200 1.71 -57.00 -15.75
CA LYS A 200 0.97 -57.68 -16.80
C LYS A 200 1.86 -58.30 -17.90
N LYS A 201 3.04 -57.73 -18.17
CA LYS A 201 4.03 -58.28 -19.11
C LYS A 201 4.71 -59.50 -18.56
N GLN A 202 4.69 -59.71 -17.26
CA GLN A 202 5.31 -60.83 -16.55
C GLN A 202 4.33 -61.98 -16.22
N ASN A 203 3.03 -61.80 -16.52
CA ASN A 203 1.94 -62.75 -16.23
C ASN A 203 1.81 -63.17 -14.76
N ASP A 204 2.21 -62.36 -13.80
CA ASP A 204 2.08 -62.60 -12.38
C ASP A 204 0.67 -62.20 -11.88
N PHE A 205 -0.22 -63.18 -11.70
CA PHE A 205 -1.60 -62.94 -11.27
C PHE A 205 -1.70 -62.57 -9.77
N GLU A 206 -0.80 -63.05 -8.91
CA GLU A 206 -0.86 -62.75 -7.49
C GLU A 206 -0.40 -61.31 -7.23
N GLU A 207 0.64 -60.85 -7.93
CA GLU A 207 1.12 -59.48 -7.82
C GLU A 207 0.12 -58.46 -8.39
N ILE A 208 -0.56 -58.80 -9.49
CA ILE A 208 -1.65 -58.00 -10.04
C ILE A 208 -2.78 -57.80 -9.02
N LYS A 209 -3.18 -58.87 -8.34
CA LYS A 209 -4.24 -58.85 -7.33
C LYS A 209 -3.83 -58.00 -6.12
N SER A 210 -2.59 -58.14 -5.63
CA SER A 210 -2.03 -57.35 -4.53
C SER A 210 -2.03 -55.85 -4.84
N ILE A 211 -1.60 -55.45 -6.04
CA ILE A 211 -1.60 -54.01 -6.48
C ILE A 211 -3.05 -53.47 -6.53
N GLN A 212 -3.99 -54.25 -7.01
CA GLN A 212 -5.40 -53.85 -7.08
C GLN A 212 -6.04 -53.70 -5.69
N GLU A 213 -5.75 -54.63 -4.77
CA GLU A 213 -6.22 -54.55 -3.38
C GLU A 213 -5.64 -53.33 -2.65
N THR A 214 -4.32 -53.09 -2.79
CA THR A 214 -3.66 -51.90 -2.22
C THR A 214 -4.27 -50.59 -2.73
N TYR A 215 -4.51 -50.50 -4.03
CA TYR A 215 -5.15 -49.31 -4.61
C TYR A 215 -6.58 -49.11 -4.12
N THR A 216 -7.35 -50.20 -4.00
CA THR A 216 -8.74 -50.15 -3.50
C THR A 216 -8.79 -49.67 -2.07
N ASN A 217 -7.85 -50.14 -1.23
CA ASN A 217 -7.68 -49.69 0.15
C ASN A 217 -7.27 -48.18 0.21
N ASP A 218 -6.29 -47.77 -0.58
CA ASP A 218 -5.89 -46.37 -0.69
C ASP A 218 -7.03 -45.44 -1.13
N LYS A 219 -7.86 -45.90 -2.06
CA LYS A 219 -9.06 -45.17 -2.51
C LYS A 219 -10.08 -45.04 -1.38
N ALA A 220 -10.31 -46.10 -0.62
CA ALA A 220 -11.21 -46.08 0.54
C ALA A 220 -10.70 -45.13 1.63
N ILE A 221 -9.42 -45.20 1.97
CA ILE A 221 -8.78 -44.30 2.95
C ILE A 221 -8.90 -42.85 2.50
N ASN A 222 -8.66 -42.53 1.22
CA ASN A 222 -8.79 -41.19 0.70
C ASN A 222 -10.25 -40.70 0.75
N ALA A 223 -11.21 -41.55 0.40
CA ALA A 223 -12.63 -41.24 0.51
C ALA A 223 -13.04 -40.94 1.97
N GLN A 224 -12.55 -41.74 2.92
CA GLN A 224 -12.77 -41.49 4.35
C GLN A 224 -12.17 -40.19 4.82
N ARG A 225 -10.91 -39.89 4.43
CA ARG A 225 -10.25 -38.59 4.74
C ARG A 225 -11.02 -37.41 4.20
N ARG A 226 -11.52 -37.50 2.96
CA ARG A 226 -12.35 -36.44 2.35
C ARG A 226 -13.69 -36.27 3.06
N LYS A 227 -14.30 -37.36 3.53
CA LYS A 227 -15.52 -37.32 4.33
C LYS A 227 -15.27 -36.60 5.65
N THR A 228 -14.27 -37.01 6.40
CA THR A 228 -13.88 -36.39 7.68
C THR A 228 -13.55 -34.90 7.51
N LEU A 229 -12.81 -34.53 6.46
CA LEU A 229 -12.51 -33.13 6.14
C LEU A 229 -13.78 -32.32 5.87
N ARG A 230 -14.71 -32.89 5.12
CA ARG A 230 -16.04 -32.27 4.81
C ARG A 230 -16.87 -32.08 6.08
N ASP A 231 -16.94 -33.10 6.93
CA ASP A 231 -17.75 -33.07 8.15
C ASP A 231 -17.18 -32.01 9.13
N LYS A 232 -15.86 -31.96 9.29
CA LYS A 232 -15.17 -30.94 10.07
C LYS A 232 -15.40 -29.54 9.52
N PHE A 233 -15.30 -29.35 8.20
CA PHE A 233 -15.60 -28.09 7.53
C PHE A 233 -17.04 -27.64 7.76
N ASN A 234 -18.02 -28.53 7.54
CA ASN A 234 -19.44 -28.23 7.71
C ASN A 234 -19.74 -27.81 9.15
N SER A 235 -19.22 -28.51 10.15
CA SER A 235 -19.40 -28.17 11.56
C SER A 235 -18.80 -26.78 11.89
N THR A 236 -17.58 -26.51 11.43
CA THR A 236 -16.92 -25.20 11.64
C THR A 236 -17.70 -24.08 10.96
N ILE A 237 -18.12 -24.26 9.72
CA ILE A 237 -18.89 -23.24 8.99
C ILE A 237 -20.27 -23.01 9.62
N SER A 238 -20.94 -24.05 10.11
CA SER A 238 -22.22 -23.91 10.82
C SER A 238 -22.04 -23.06 12.08
N ALA A 239 -21.07 -23.37 12.91
CA ALA A 239 -20.76 -22.62 14.13
C ALA A 239 -20.42 -21.14 13.85
N LEU A 240 -19.66 -20.87 12.79
CA LEU A 240 -19.35 -19.48 12.38
C LEU A 240 -20.60 -18.74 11.85
N LYS A 241 -21.49 -19.44 11.12
CA LYS A 241 -22.75 -18.84 10.67
C LYS A 241 -23.69 -18.51 11.81
N ASP A 242 -23.74 -19.35 12.84
CA ASP A 242 -24.56 -19.08 14.03
C ASP A 242 -24.00 -17.89 14.81
N LYS A 243 -22.68 -17.81 15.02
CA LYS A 243 -22.02 -16.62 15.56
C LYS A 243 -22.28 -15.35 14.73
N LEU A 244 -22.24 -15.46 13.42
CA LEU A 244 -22.55 -14.33 12.53
C LEU A 244 -24.00 -13.86 12.67
N LYS A 245 -24.94 -14.78 12.84
CA LYS A 245 -26.35 -14.47 13.07
C LYS A 245 -26.55 -13.75 14.40
N GLU A 246 -25.91 -14.23 15.45
CA GLU A 246 -25.92 -13.61 16.78
C GLU A 246 -25.35 -12.19 16.74
N GLU A 247 -24.15 -12.00 16.20
CA GLU A 247 -23.51 -10.68 16.10
C GLU A 247 -24.29 -9.71 15.20
N ASN A 248 -24.93 -10.20 14.12
CA ASN A 248 -25.84 -9.37 13.31
C ASN A 248 -27.04 -8.89 14.13
N THR A 249 -27.57 -9.75 15.01
CA THR A 249 -28.71 -9.38 15.88
C THR A 249 -28.28 -8.34 16.91
N LYS A 250 -27.14 -8.55 17.59
CA LYS A 250 -26.55 -7.56 18.50
C LYS A 250 -26.30 -6.22 17.82
N ALA A 251 -25.70 -6.24 16.64
CA ALA A 251 -25.43 -5.02 15.86
C ALA A 251 -26.71 -4.26 15.46
N ARG A 252 -27.79 -4.99 15.10
CA ARG A 252 -29.10 -4.39 14.78
C ARG A 252 -29.77 -3.78 16.00
N ASN A 253 -29.63 -4.42 17.16
CA ASN A 253 -30.18 -3.95 18.44
C ASN A 253 -29.30 -2.84 19.08
N ASN A 254 -28.22 -2.44 18.43
CA ASN A 254 -27.25 -1.46 18.95
C ASN A 254 -26.53 -1.93 20.23
N GLU A 255 -26.45 -3.25 20.44
CA GLU A 255 -25.72 -3.92 21.53
C GLU A 255 -24.25 -4.05 21.11
N ILE A 256 -23.50 -2.97 21.25
CA ILE A 256 -22.09 -2.84 20.85
C ILE A 256 -21.24 -2.49 22.08
N ASP A 257 -19.96 -2.90 22.03
CA ASP A 257 -19.00 -2.58 23.09
C ASP A 257 -18.72 -1.07 23.18
N ASP A 258 -18.17 -0.65 24.31
CA ASP A 258 -17.97 0.76 24.62
C ASP A 258 -16.96 1.41 23.67
N GLU A 259 -15.93 0.69 23.23
CA GLU A 259 -14.95 1.22 22.26
C GLU A 259 -15.62 1.58 20.93
N ARG A 260 -16.40 0.66 20.36
CA ARG A 260 -17.16 0.93 19.14
C ARG A 260 -18.19 2.04 19.34
N ARG A 261 -18.80 2.13 20.55
CA ARG A 261 -19.76 3.19 20.92
C ARG A 261 -19.11 4.58 20.89
N GLU A 262 -17.91 4.73 21.43
CA GLU A 262 -17.15 5.99 21.37
C GLU A 262 -16.76 6.36 19.92
N ARG A 263 -16.31 5.40 19.12
CA ARG A 263 -16.01 5.62 17.69
C ARG A 263 -17.24 6.06 16.88
N ILE A 264 -18.42 5.49 17.20
CA ILE A 264 -19.70 5.90 16.60
C ILE A 264 -20.07 7.33 17.02
N LYS A 265 -19.91 7.66 18.29
CA LYS A 265 -20.17 9.01 18.82
C LYS A 265 -19.31 10.05 18.10
N ALA A 266 -18.03 9.76 17.90
CA ALA A 266 -17.14 10.62 17.10
C ALA A 266 -17.61 10.82 15.65
N CYS A 267 -18.16 9.77 15.02
CA CYS A 267 -18.77 9.88 13.69
C CYS A 267 -20.03 10.75 13.71
N ASP A 268 -20.89 10.58 14.73
CA ASP A 268 -22.13 11.36 14.88
C ASP A 268 -21.83 12.85 15.12
N GLU A 269 -20.81 13.18 15.90
CA GLU A 269 -20.36 14.56 16.08
C GLU A 269 -19.88 15.21 14.78
N LYS A 270 -19.11 14.47 13.98
CA LYS A 270 -18.68 14.94 12.65
C LYS A 270 -19.88 15.13 11.72
N ILE A 271 -20.83 14.19 11.71
CA ILE A 271 -22.08 14.33 10.92
C ILE A 271 -22.87 15.55 11.38
N LYS A 272 -23.04 15.77 12.69
CA LYS A 272 -23.72 16.95 13.24
C LYS A 272 -23.05 18.26 12.80
N ARG A 273 -21.70 18.29 12.84
CA ARG A 273 -20.92 19.45 12.39
C ARG A 273 -21.16 19.77 10.91
N TYR A 274 -21.17 18.76 10.05
CA TYR A 274 -21.46 18.95 8.61
C TYR A 274 -22.92 19.32 8.35
N LEU A 275 -23.88 18.78 9.11
CA LEU A 275 -25.29 19.17 9.01
C LEU A 275 -25.48 20.63 9.41
N LYS A 276 -24.83 21.09 10.50
CA LYS A 276 -24.83 22.49 10.92
C LYS A 276 -24.30 23.39 9.78
N LYS A 277 -23.17 23.01 9.17
CA LYS A 277 -22.60 23.78 8.05
C LYS A 277 -23.52 23.83 6.82
N ILE A 278 -24.23 22.74 6.50
CA ILE A 278 -25.27 22.73 5.44
C ILE A 278 -26.43 23.69 5.81
N TYR A 279 -26.86 23.69 7.05
CA TYR A 279 -27.94 24.59 7.52
C TYR A 279 -27.50 26.06 7.38
N GLU A 280 -26.30 26.41 7.84
CA GLU A 280 -25.72 27.76 7.70
C GLU A 280 -25.62 28.17 6.22
N LEU A 281 -25.12 27.33 5.35
CA LEU A 281 -25.05 27.59 3.90
C LEU A 281 -26.43 27.79 3.27
N LYS A 282 -27.45 27.05 3.72
CA LYS A 282 -28.84 27.23 3.25
C LYS A 282 -29.44 28.53 3.75
N GLN A 283 -29.19 28.93 4.99
CA GLN A 283 -29.67 30.21 5.55
C GLN A 283 -29.06 31.38 4.80
N VAL A 284 -27.77 31.38 4.56
CA VAL A 284 -27.08 32.39 3.77
C VAL A 284 -27.65 32.46 2.35
N LYS A 285 -27.91 31.31 1.74
CA LYS A 285 -28.52 31.23 0.40
C LYS A 285 -29.96 31.75 0.40
N SER A 286 -30.77 31.42 1.39
CA SER A 286 -32.14 31.90 1.55
C SER A 286 -32.18 33.42 1.75
N LYS A 287 -31.33 33.91 2.67
CA LYS A 287 -31.19 35.35 2.91
C LYS A 287 -30.76 36.14 1.65
N TYR A 288 -29.79 35.59 0.93
CA TYR A 288 -29.31 36.17 -0.35
C TYR A 288 -30.43 36.19 -1.43
N GLN A 289 -31.22 35.07 -1.52
CA GLN A 289 -32.38 35.02 -2.42
C GLN A 289 -33.48 35.97 -2.00
N GLU A 290 -33.73 36.13 -0.71
CA GLU A 290 -34.67 37.08 -0.14
C GLU A 290 -34.23 38.52 -0.41
N ASP A 291 -32.95 38.84 -0.24
CA ASP A 291 -32.38 40.16 -0.55
C ASP A 291 -32.44 40.47 -2.05
N ILE A 292 -32.23 39.48 -2.92
CA ILE A 292 -32.43 39.59 -4.37
C ILE A 292 -33.91 39.79 -4.72
N LEU A 293 -34.83 39.05 -4.06
CA LEU A 293 -36.26 39.12 -4.30
C LEU A 293 -36.84 40.45 -3.76
N LYS A 294 -36.42 40.89 -2.55
CA LYS A 294 -36.73 42.20 -1.99
C LYS A 294 -36.22 43.30 -2.89
N GLY A 295 -34.95 43.17 -3.36
CA GLY A 295 -34.40 44.12 -4.34
C GLY A 295 -35.09 44.12 -5.70
N LYS A 296 -35.83 43.08 -6.07
CA LYS A 296 -36.68 43.03 -7.26
C LYS A 296 -38.09 43.52 -6.98
N ALA A 297 -38.61 43.29 -5.79
CA ALA A 297 -39.97 43.72 -5.38
C ALA A 297 -40.03 45.24 -5.07
N GLU A 298 -38.97 45.81 -4.50
CA GLU A 298 -38.80 47.22 -4.24
C GLU A 298 -38.41 48.04 -5.48
N LYS A 299 -38.49 47.48 -6.67
CA LYS A 299 -38.33 48.20 -7.97
C LYS A 299 -39.49 49.13 -8.28
N THR A 300 -40.05 49.79 -7.29
CA THR A 300 -40.78 51.06 -7.48
C THR A 300 -39.76 52.15 -7.69
N LYS A 301 -40.08 53.09 -8.57
CA LYS A 301 -39.18 54.06 -9.27
C LYS A 301 -38.15 54.81 -8.41
N ASP A 302 -38.29 54.88 -7.09
CA ASP A 302 -37.49 55.74 -6.21
C ASP A 302 -36.28 55.11 -5.53
N ASN A 303 -36.16 53.74 -5.43
CA ASN A 303 -35.08 53.08 -4.67
C ASN A 303 -34.02 52.35 -5.50
N LYS A 304 -34.10 52.46 -6.84
CA LYS A 304 -33.20 51.80 -7.78
C LYS A 304 -31.69 52.12 -7.56
N PRO A 305 -31.30 53.39 -7.21
CA PRO A 305 -29.91 53.74 -6.99
C PRO A 305 -29.30 53.11 -5.74
N GLN A 306 -30.05 53.07 -4.63
CA GLN A 306 -29.57 52.51 -3.32
C GLN A 306 -29.37 51.03 -3.35
N ILE A 307 -30.26 50.28 -4.01
CA ILE A 307 -30.17 48.83 -4.18
C ILE A 307 -29.00 48.45 -5.09
N THR A 308 -28.80 49.24 -6.17
CA THR A 308 -27.66 49.02 -7.07
C THR A 308 -26.34 49.30 -6.36
N ALA A 309 -26.28 50.32 -5.48
CA ALA A 309 -25.11 50.64 -4.66
C ALA A 309 -24.81 49.52 -3.68
N LYS A 310 -25.82 48.97 -2.99
CA LYS A 310 -25.67 47.87 -2.02
C LYS A 310 -25.24 46.55 -2.68
N ILE A 311 -25.77 46.21 -3.85
CA ILE A 311 -25.33 45.06 -4.65
C ILE A 311 -23.89 45.26 -5.14
N LYS A 312 -23.51 46.48 -5.50
CA LYS A 312 -22.13 46.83 -5.90
C LYS A 312 -21.17 46.72 -4.72
N GLU A 313 -21.59 47.11 -3.53
CA GLU A 313 -20.82 47.01 -2.28
C GLU A 313 -20.56 45.53 -1.87
N ILE A 314 -21.60 44.69 -1.92
CA ILE A 314 -21.47 43.22 -1.69
C ILE A 314 -20.53 42.59 -2.71
N LYS A 315 -20.68 42.90 -4.00
CA LYS A 315 -19.78 42.38 -5.05
C LYS A 315 -18.35 42.87 -4.87
N ASN A 316 -18.16 44.09 -4.40
CA ASN A 316 -16.83 44.65 -4.13
C ASN A 316 -16.19 43.99 -2.89
N SER A 317 -16.95 43.75 -1.82
CA SER A 317 -16.47 43.04 -0.63
C SER A 317 -16.09 41.57 -0.93
N GLU A 318 -16.91 40.87 -1.74
CA GLU A 318 -16.57 39.53 -2.23
C GLU A 318 -15.31 39.55 -3.10
N LYS A 319 -15.16 40.52 -3.98
CA LYS A 319 -13.98 40.68 -4.83
C LYS A 319 -12.73 40.97 -3.99
N LYS A 320 -12.83 41.82 -2.98
CA LYS A 320 -11.75 42.17 -2.06
C LYS A 320 -11.33 40.92 -1.26
N ARG A 321 -12.29 40.17 -0.71
CA ARG A 321 -12.04 38.95 0.02
C ARG A 321 -11.36 37.86 -0.84
N LYS A 322 -11.77 37.72 -2.10
CA LYS A 322 -11.10 36.82 -3.07
C LYS A 322 -9.68 37.27 -3.39
N GLN A 323 -9.41 38.58 -3.44
CA GLN A 323 -8.06 39.11 -3.65
C GLN A 323 -7.15 38.83 -2.45
N GLU A 324 -7.59 39.19 -1.24
CA GLU A 324 -6.87 38.92 0.02
C GLU A 324 -6.51 37.45 0.12
N LEU A 325 -7.44 36.56 -0.18
CA LEU A 325 -7.22 35.12 -0.10
C LEU A 325 -6.25 34.58 -1.17
N ASN A 326 -6.32 35.15 -2.40
CA ASN A 326 -5.35 34.78 -3.43
C ASN A 326 -3.93 35.27 -3.06
N GLU A 327 -3.81 36.37 -2.32
CA GLU A 327 -2.54 36.84 -1.80
C GLU A 327 -2.01 35.95 -0.67
N GLU A 328 -2.86 35.54 0.28
CA GLU A 328 -2.53 34.55 1.30
C GLU A 328 -2.08 33.22 0.68
N LEU A 329 -2.81 32.75 -0.33
CA LEU A 329 -2.47 31.51 -1.04
C LEU A 329 -1.12 31.62 -1.76
N LYS A 330 -0.85 32.78 -2.37
CA LYS A 330 0.44 33.07 -3.03
C LYS A 330 1.57 33.12 -2.01
N ALA A 331 1.37 33.76 -0.86
CA ALA A 331 2.36 33.85 0.20
C ALA A 331 2.70 32.46 0.75
N LYS A 332 1.70 31.68 1.15
CA LYS A 332 1.90 30.27 1.60
C LYS A 332 2.55 29.39 0.54
N LYS A 333 2.14 29.52 -0.73
CA LYS A 333 2.76 28.77 -1.83
C LYS A 333 4.24 29.13 -1.98
N LYS A 334 4.61 30.40 -1.82
CA LYS A 334 6.00 30.85 -1.86
C LYS A 334 6.79 30.26 -0.69
N GLU A 335 6.27 30.37 0.52
CA GLU A 335 6.89 29.81 1.73
C GLU A 335 7.17 28.31 1.59
N PHE A 336 6.18 27.53 1.15
CA PHE A 336 6.35 26.09 0.91
C PHE A 336 7.34 25.80 -0.22
N ALA A 337 7.32 26.60 -1.29
CA ALA A 337 8.26 26.46 -2.39
C ALA A 337 9.70 26.75 -1.97
N ASP A 338 9.92 27.77 -1.14
CA ASP A 338 11.20 28.09 -0.55
C ASP A 338 11.68 26.98 0.41
N GLY A 339 10.77 26.40 1.21
CA GLY A 339 11.03 25.23 2.03
C GLY A 339 11.48 24.01 1.22
N ILE A 340 10.76 23.69 0.12
CA ILE A 340 11.12 22.60 -0.81
C ILE A 340 12.52 22.84 -1.39
N LYS A 341 12.84 24.06 -1.77
CA LYS A 341 14.15 24.41 -2.32
C LYS A 341 15.25 24.15 -1.30
N THR A 342 15.11 24.68 -0.08
CA THR A 342 16.09 24.51 0.99
C THR A 342 16.28 23.04 1.36
N GLN A 343 15.19 22.27 1.47
CA GLN A 343 15.23 20.84 1.75
C GLN A 343 15.95 20.09 0.62
N ALA A 344 15.63 20.37 -0.65
CA ALA A 344 16.27 19.73 -1.78
C ALA A 344 17.76 20.03 -1.87
N GLU A 345 18.16 21.28 -1.67
CA GLU A 345 19.57 21.67 -1.64
C GLU A 345 20.35 20.93 -0.52
N SER A 346 19.74 20.79 0.67
CA SER A 346 20.29 20.01 1.78
C SER A 346 20.43 18.52 1.42
N ILE A 347 19.40 17.90 0.85
CA ILE A 347 19.45 16.49 0.44
C ILE A 347 20.49 16.26 -0.65
N ILE A 348 20.57 17.13 -1.66
CA ILE A 348 21.56 17.04 -2.75
C ILE A 348 22.97 17.19 -2.20
N ALA A 349 23.20 18.10 -1.24
CA ALA A 349 24.48 18.23 -0.55
C ALA A 349 24.85 16.97 0.24
N ARG A 350 23.86 16.35 0.92
CA ARG A 350 24.02 15.11 1.69
C ARG A 350 24.45 13.92 0.85
N VAL A 351 24.00 13.82 -0.40
CA VAL A 351 24.46 12.79 -1.34
C VAL A 351 25.74 13.20 -2.11
N GLY A 352 26.42 14.28 -1.69
CA GLY A 352 27.69 14.72 -2.26
C GLY A 352 27.60 15.37 -3.64
N LEU A 353 26.45 15.98 -3.99
CA LEU A 353 26.19 16.56 -5.33
C LEU A 353 25.94 18.07 -5.32
N ARG A 354 26.39 18.78 -4.26
CA ARG A 354 26.13 20.21 -4.08
C ARG A 354 26.56 21.06 -5.29
N GLU A 355 27.67 20.73 -5.92
CA GLU A 355 28.20 21.48 -7.06
C GLU A 355 27.53 21.11 -8.40
N LYS A 356 26.73 20.05 -8.41
CA LYS A 356 26.05 19.50 -9.58
C LYS A 356 24.57 19.85 -9.71
N LEU A 357 24.08 20.81 -8.91
CA LEU A 357 22.65 21.20 -8.87
C LEU A 357 22.05 21.50 -10.25
N LYS A 358 22.83 22.10 -11.15
CA LYS A 358 22.41 22.52 -12.49
C LYS A 358 22.78 21.52 -13.58
N ALA A 359 23.55 20.48 -13.27
CA ALA A 359 23.97 19.47 -14.23
C ALA A 359 22.78 18.60 -14.68
N TYR A 360 22.79 18.20 -15.92
CA TYR A 360 21.82 17.28 -16.52
C TYR A 360 22.31 15.83 -16.38
N PRO A 361 21.40 14.83 -16.47
CA PRO A 361 21.78 13.42 -16.32
C PRO A 361 22.92 12.98 -17.27
N CYS A 362 22.96 13.49 -18.50
CA CYS A 362 24.02 13.18 -19.46
C CYS A 362 25.41 13.74 -19.07
N GLU A 363 25.48 14.67 -18.12
CA GLU A 363 26.73 15.27 -17.61
C GLU A 363 27.20 14.61 -16.30
N LEU A 364 26.52 13.52 -15.88
CA LEU A 364 26.77 12.82 -14.62
C LEU A 364 27.27 11.40 -14.88
N SER A 365 28.22 10.95 -14.04
CA SER A 365 28.58 9.53 -13.99
C SER A 365 27.39 8.67 -13.52
N GLY A 366 27.44 7.36 -13.77
CA GLY A 366 26.39 6.43 -13.30
C GLY A 366 26.18 6.52 -11.79
N GLY A 367 27.24 6.54 -11.00
CA GLY A 367 27.17 6.71 -9.55
C GLY A 367 26.57 8.05 -9.11
N GLN A 368 26.86 9.13 -9.85
CA GLN A 368 26.22 10.43 -9.61
C GLN A 368 24.73 10.40 -9.94
N GLN A 369 24.35 9.76 -11.07
CA GLN A 369 22.94 9.60 -11.43
C GLN A 369 22.16 8.79 -10.37
N GLN A 370 22.75 7.72 -9.84
CA GLN A 370 22.15 6.94 -8.77
C GLN A 370 21.99 7.76 -7.47
N ARG A 371 22.98 8.56 -7.13
CA ARG A 371 22.87 9.49 -5.97
C ARG A 371 21.78 10.53 -6.18
N VAL A 372 21.54 11.00 -7.40
CA VAL A 372 20.37 11.86 -7.70
C VAL A 372 19.06 11.08 -7.54
N ALA A 373 19.00 9.81 -7.96
CA ALA A 373 17.81 8.98 -7.75
C ALA A 373 17.50 8.76 -6.26
N ILE A 374 18.54 8.56 -5.43
CA ILE A 374 18.42 8.50 -3.96
C ILE A 374 17.89 9.83 -3.41
N ALA A 375 18.49 10.96 -3.81
CA ALA A 375 18.07 12.29 -3.39
C ALA A 375 16.59 12.56 -3.74
N ARG A 376 16.17 12.16 -4.94
CA ARG A 376 14.77 12.26 -5.41
C ARG A 376 13.80 11.46 -4.51
N ALA A 377 14.18 10.24 -4.13
CA ALA A 377 13.37 9.42 -3.24
C ALA A 377 13.26 10.04 -1.83
N LEU A 378 14.36 10.56 -1.30
CA LEU A 378 14.42 11.24 0.00
C LEU A 378 13.63 12.55 0.04
N ALA A 379 13.52 13.27 -1.08
CA ALA A 379 12.84 14.56 -1.14
C ALA A 379 11.35 14.53 -0.78
N MET A 380 10.72 13.36 -0.85
CA MET A 380 9.34 13.14 -0.41
C MET A 380 9.23 12.81 1.07
N SER A 381 10.35 12.72 1.81
CA SER A 381 10.40 12.33 3.22
C SER A 381 9.61 11.03 3.50
N PRO A 382 9.94 9.94 2.81
CA PRO A 382 9.24 8.68 2.99
C PRO A 382 9.50 8.10 4.40
N ASP A 383 8.55 7.30 4.89
CA ASP A 383 8.73 6.53 6.13
C ASP A 383 9.69 5.35 5.92
N ILE A 384 9.67 4.75 4.72
CA ILE A 384 10.50 3.60 4.34
C ILE A 384 11.13 3.84 2.97
N LEU A 385 12.44 3.67 2.87
CA LEU A 385 13.19 3.79 1.63
C LEU A 385 13.53 2.41 1.08
N CYS A 386 13.06 2.12 -0.12
CA CYS A 386 13.28 0.86 -0.81
C CYS A 386 14.34 1.01 -1.90
N PHE A 387 15.28 0.09 -1.98
CA PHE A 387 16.33 0.04 -3.00
C PHE A 387 16.20 -1.26 -3.80
N ASP A 388 16.06 -1.16 -5.10
CA ASP A 388 16.02 -2.31 -6.02
C ASP A 388 17.35 -2.40 -6.77
N GLU A 389 18.28 -3.20 -6.23
CA GLU A 389 19.62 -3.41 -6.79
C GLU A 389 20.37 -2.10 -7.15
N PRO A 390 20.61 -1.21 -6.18
CA PRO A 390 21.04 0.17 -6.44
C PRO A 390 22.41 0.31 -7.09
N THR A 391 23.18 -0.76 -7.19
CA THR A 391 24.56 -0.78 -7.72
C THR A 391 24.74 -1.60 -9.00
N SER A 392 23.74 -2.39 -9.39
CA SER A 392 23.86 -3.35 -10.48
C SER A 392 24.11 -2.73 -11.88
N ALA A 393 23.80 -1.45 -12.06
CA ALA A 393 24.05 -0.69 -13.29
C ALA A 393 25.32 0.18 -13.21
N LEU A 394 26.20 -0.09 -12.24
CA LEU A 394 27.41 0.72 -11.97
C LEU A 394 28.67 -0.10 -12.13
N ASP A 395 29.73 0.59 -12.54
CA ASP A 395 31.08 0.04 -12.48
C ASP A 395 31.53 -0.14 -11.01
N PRO A 396 32.41 -1.14 -10.72
CA PRO A 396 32.84 -1.44 -9.36
C PRO A 396 33.43 -0.23 -8.60
N GLU A 397 34.11 0.68 -9.29
CA GLU A 397 34.67 1.88 -8.71
C GLU A 397 33.58 2.84 -8.19
N LEU A 398 32.46 2.98 -8.91
CA LEU A 398 31.34 3.85 -8.57
C LEU A 398 30.37 3.23 -7.55
N THR A 399 30.38 1.91 -7.43
CA THR A 399 29.56 1.14 -6.49
C THR A 399 29.80 1.61 -5.06
N ASN A 400 31.07 1.75 -4.65
CA ASN A 400 31.45 2.15 -3.29
C ASN A 400 30.89 3.51 -2.90
N GLU A 401 30.84 4.48 -3.80
CA GLU A 401 30.28 5.81 -3.52
C GLU A 401 28.78 5.76 -3.18
N VAL A 402 28.03 4.93 -3.92
CA VAL A 402 26.57 4.75 -3.68
C VAL A 402 26.32 3.97 -2.39
N LEU A 403 27.08 2.90 -2.16
CA LEU A 403 26.97 2.12 -0.93
C LEU A 403 27.31 2.95 0.32
N GLN A 404 28.29 3.87 0.20
CA GLN A 404 28.62 4.79 1.29
C GLN A 404 27.45 5.72 1.62
N VAL A 405 26.74 6.26 0.61
CA VAL A 405 25.52 7.06 0.85
C VAL A 405 24.48 6.26 1.61
N ILE A 406 24.24 4.98 1.24
CA ILE A 406 23.27 4.14 1.93
C ILE A 406 23.71 3.85 3.38
N LYS A 407 25.02 3.64 3.61
CA LYS A 407 25.59 3.51 4.99
C LYS A 407 25.34 4.75 5.83
N ASP A 408 25.49 5.92 5.25
CA ASP A 408 25.26 7.18 5.96
C ASP A 408 23.76 7.38 6.26
N LEU A 409 22.86 6.98 5.36
CA LEU A 409 21.41 6.97 5.61
C LEU A 409 21.02 6.05 6.78
N LYS A 410 21.71 4.90 6.97
CA LYS A 410 21.53 4.05 8.16
C LYS A 410 21.92 4.76 9.44
N LYS A 411 23.06 5.48 9.46
CA LYS A 411 23.50 6.26 10.63
C LYS A 411 22.46 7.30 11.04
N ASP A 412 21.71 7.83 10.06
CA ASP A 412 20.64 8.78 10.29
C ASP A 412 19.30 8.10 10.65
N ASN A 413 19.32 6.82 10.99
CA ASN A 413 18.18 6.03 11.45
C ASN A 413 17.02 5.96 10.44
N ILE A 414 17.34 5.98 9.13
CA ILE A 414 16.34 5.83 8.07
C ILE A 414 15.99 4.35 7.93
N THR A 415 14.68 4.06 7.94
CA THR A 415 14.16 2.70 7.74
C THR A 415 14.32 2.30 6.27
N MET A 416 14.97 1.15 5.99
CA MET A 416 15.31 0.77 4.63
C MET A 416 15.04 -0.71 4.34
N ILE A 417 14.63 -0.98 3.10
CA ILE A 417 14.62 -2.32 2.51
C ILE A 417 15.54 -2.27 1.28
N VAL A 418 16.58 -3.10 1.27
CA VAL A 418 17.59 -3.10 0.21
C VAL A 418 17.63 -4.47 -0.46
N VAL A 419 17.19 -4.55 -1.72
CA VAL A 419 17.47 -5.72 -2.55
C VAL A 419 18.87 -5.55 -3.14
N THR A 420 19.77 -6.50 -2.90
CA THR A 420 21.15 -6.39 -3.35
C THR A 420 21.77 -7.74 -3.65
N HIS A 421 22.76 -7.74 -4.55
CA HIS A 421 23.68 -8.85 -4.78
C HIS A 421 25.05 -8.61 -4.13
N GLU A 422 25.26 -7.46 -3.50
CA GLU A 422 26.50 -7.09 -2.79
C GLU A 422 26.49 -7.71 -1.40
N MET A 423 27.08 -8.91 -1.23
CA MET A 423 27.02 -9.67 0.02
C MET A 423 27.74 -8.96 1.17
N GLU A 424 28.93 -8.39 0.92
CA GLU A 424 29.69 -7.65 1.91
C GLU A 424 28.96 -6.39 2.38
N PHE A 425 28.26 -5.73 1.47
CA PHE A 425 27.42 -4.60 1.84
C PHE A 425 26.24 -5.06 2.70
N ALA A 426 25.50 -6.10 2.27
CA ALA A 426 24.39 -6.66 3.06
C ALA A 426 24.87 -7.05 4.46
N LYS A 427 26.03 -7.69 4.59
CA LYS A 427 26.64 -8.06 5.89
C LYS A 427 26.95 -6.85 6.75
N SER A 428 27.47 -5.75 6.16
CA SER A 428 27.95 -4.59 6.92
C SER A 428 26.86 -3.57 7.27
N VAL A 429 25.75 -3.55 6.54
CA VAL A 429 24.72 -2.50 6.68
C VAL A 429 23.42 -3.01 7.29
N SER A 430 23.07 -4.28 7.07
CA SER A 430 21.77 -4.78 7.52
C SER A 430 21.73 -5.05 9.01
N ASP A 431 20.58 -4.85 9.60
CA ASP A 431 20.27 -5.36 10.95
C ASP A 431 19.70 -6.78 10.82
N ARG A 432 19.03 -7.06 9.68
CA ARG A 432 18.47 -8.37 9.37
C ARG A 432 18.58 -8.63 7.86
N VAL A 433 18.78 -9.89 7.51
CA VAL A 433 18.88 -10.37 6.14
C VAL A 433 17.80 -11.39 5.88
N ILE A 434 17.11 -11.24 4.75
CA ILE A 434 16.09 -12.18 4.26
C ILE A 434 16.61 -12.81 2.98
N PHE A 435 16.72 -14.15 2.98
CA PHE A 435 17.02 -14.92 1.79
C PHE A 435 15.75 -15.42 1.13
N MET A 436 15.52 -15.02 -0.12
CA MET A 436 14.37 -15.43 -0.92
C MET A 436 14.77 -16.46 -1.98
N ALA A 437 14.01 -17.56 -2.05
CA ALA A 437 14.12 -18.58 -3.09
C ALA A 437 12.71 -19.00 -3.52
N ASP A 438 12.51 -19.25 -4.81
CA ASP A 438 11.25 -19.78 -5.39
C ASP A 438 9.96 -19.06 -4.98
N GLY A 439 10.07 -17.75 -4.67
CA GLY A 439 8.94 -16.89 -4.29
C GLY A 439 8.55 -16.95 -2.80
N VAL A 440 9.35 -17.56 -1.95
CA VAL A 440 9.16 -17.61 -0.49
C VAL A 440 10.38 -17.06 0.25
N ILE A 441 10.19 -16.68 1.51
CA ILE A 441 11.30 -16.47 2.44
C ILE A 441 11.78 -17.84 2.89
N GLU A 442 12.98 -18.20 2.50
CA GLU A 442 13.59 -19.50 2.81
C GLU A 442 14.34 -19.45 4.15
N GLU A 443 15.01 -18.34 4.42
CA GLU A 443 15.71 -18.11 5.68
C GLU A 443 15.76 -16.61 6.00
N GLU A 444 15.72 -16.27 7.28
CA GLU A 444 15.78 -14.93 7.81
C GLU A 444 16.54 -14.92 9.12
N GLY A 445 17.40 -13.94 9.33
CA GLY A 445 18.19 -13.81 10.55
C GLY A 445 19.11 -12.60 10.54
N THR A 446 19.95 -12.47 11.55
CA THR A 446 21.04 -11.49 11.58
C THR A 446 22.04 -11.79 10.48
N PRO A 447 22.85 -10.80 10.03
CA PRO A 447 23.92 -11.05 9.05
C PRO A 447 24.82 -12.23 9.42
N THR A 448 25.21 -12.34 10.69
CA THR A 448 26.04 -13.47 11.17
C THR A 448 25.33 -14.81 11.02
N GLU A 449 24.05 -14.89 11.34
CA GLU A 449 23.29 -16.15 11.20
C GLU A 449 23.18 -16.57 9.73
N VAL A 450 22.85 -15.61 8.84
CA VAL A 450 22.58 -15.90 7.42
C VAL A 450 23.88 -16.17 6.63
N PHE A 451 24.94 -15.42 6.88
CA PHE A 451 26.17 -15.53 6.09
C PHE A 451 27.21 -16.51 6.67
N GLU A 452 27.28 -16.65 7.99
CA GLU A 452 28.31 -17.49 8.64
C GLU A 452 27.74 -18.84 9.11
N ASN A 453 26.46 -18.88 9.48
CA ASN A 453 25.79 -20.07 10.01
C ASN A 453 24.49 -20.40 9.25
N PRO A 454 24.49 -20.46 7.91
CA PRO A 454 23.28 -20.73 7.13
C PRO A 454 22.69 -22.10 7.45
N LYS A 455 21.38 -22.16 7.67
CA LYS A 455 20.63 -23.40 7.98
C LYS A 455 20.12 -24.06 6.70
N SER A 456 19.52 -23.26 5.80
CA SER A 456 18.93 -23.75 4.56
C SER A 456 19.99 -24.28 3.60
N THR A 457 19.74 -25.45 3.02
CA THR A 457 20.59 -26.03 1.97
C THR A 457 20.65 -25.13 0.74
N LYS A 458 19.54 -24.47 0.38
CA LYS A 458 19.50 -23.54 -0.76
C LYS A 458 20.35 -22.29 -0.51
N LEU A 459 20.33 -21.78 0.73
CA LEU A 459 21.17 -20.65 1.12
C LEU A 459 22.66 -21.01 1.05
N LYS A 460 23.05 -22.19 1.57
CA LYS A 460 24.44 -22.67 1.47
C LYS A 460 24.92 -22.77 0.01
N GLN A 461 24.08 -23.31 -0.87
CA GLN A 461 24.38 -23.40 -2.30
C GLN A 461 24.44 -22.03 -2.99
N PHE A 462 23.61 -21.08 -2.54
CA PHE A 462 23.62 -19.72 -3.07
C PHE A 462 24.91 -18.99 -2.66
N LEU A 463 25.28 -19.06 -1.38
CA LEU A 463 26.48 -18.40 -0.86
C LEU A 463 27.77 -18.98 -1.44
N SER A 464 27.88 -20.30 -1.63
CA SER A 464 29.07 -20.90 -2.26
C SER A 464 29.28 -20.43 -3.70
N LYS A 465 28.19 -20.16 -4.45
CA LYS A 465 28.27 -19.63 -5.82
C LYS A 465 28.52 -18.13 -5.90
N ALA A 466 28.23 -17.40 -4.83
CA ALA A 466 28.36 -15.94 -4.80
C ALA A 466 29.71 -15.49 -4.22
N LEU A 467 30.48 -16.41 -3.62
CA LEU A 467 31.80 -16.15 -3.04
C LEU A 467 32.95 -16.69 -3.92
N ASP A 468 32.64 -17.54 -4.93
CA ASP A 468 33.52 -17.93 -6.02
C ASP A 468 33.45 -16.87 -7.15
#